data_fa3badb60614a57efee9fa87e3baff35
#
_entry.id   fa3badb60614a57efee9fa87e3baff35
#
_cell.length_a   1.000
_cell.length_b   1.000
_cell.length_c   1.000
_cell.angle_alpha   90.00
_cell.angle_beta   90.00
_cell.angle_gamma   90.00
#
_symmetry.space_group_name_H-M   'P 1'
#
loop_
_entity.id
_entity.type
_entity.pdbx_description
1 polymer ?
#
loop_
_entity_poly.entity_id
_entity_poly.type
_entity_poly.pdbx_seq_one_letter_code
_entity_poly.pdbx_strand_id
1 'polypeptide(L)'
;QFDKKNQRDRFTGCLNKIEQKHVFVIDPSSIHSTQTQSEILSRITQQAHKIKREDLALVYVINGQSMSELQPVFKACHTDTNFEKLFLKSVQYAVYAQTQHSTAIPLAEALLDIELSQHQIQPKQTRLFIFSNFLQNSQNLSFAESTDLKAAINQFKLSRLGGVQRPTFINTTVYLHIIPPAQLTENLLNIRDGFWIWFFGDMRGDRRAYGLERHDLPGS
;
A
#
# COMPACT_ATOMS: atom_id res chain seq x y z
N GLN A 1 -39.72 -9.30 8.29
CA GLN A 1 -38.40 -8.79 8.73
C GLN A 1 -37.39 -9.14 7.66
N PHE A 2 -36.99 -8.16 6.85
CA PHE A 2 -35.90 -8.34 5.89
C PHE A 2 -34.61 -8.60 6.67
N ASP A 3 -33.99 -9.75 6.41
CA ASP A 3 -32.77 -10.18 7.07
C ASP A 3 -31.60 -9.27 6.62
N LYS A 4 -31.29 -8.26 7.41
CA LYS A 4 -30.18 -7.32 7.15
C LYS A 4 -28.80 -8.01 7.10
N LYS A 5 -28.70 -9.27 7.51
CA LYS A 5 -27.43 -10.02 7.55
C LYS A 5 -26.91 -10.43 6.19
N ASN A 6 -27.77 -10.54 5.19
CA ASN A 6 -27.42 -11.05 3.85
C ASN A 6 -27.47 -9.97 2.76
N GLN A 7 -27.61 -8.70 3.14
CA GLN A 7 -27.63 -7.62 2.16
C GLN A 7 -26.21 -7.35 1.67
N ARG A 8 -26.01 -7.45 0.34
CA ARG A 8 -24.74 -7.16 -0.32
C ARG A 8 -24.71 -5.74 -0.83
N ASP A 9 -23.53 -5.11 -0.75
CA ASP A 9 -23.28 -3.86 -1.44
C ASP A 9 -23.32 -4.09 -2.96
N ARG A 10 -24.10 -3.29 -3.66
CA ARG A 10 -24.33 -3.48 -5.10
C ARG A 10 -23.11 -3.18 -5.96
N PHE A 11 -22.16 -2.37 -5.48
CA PHE A 11 -20.96 -1.99 -6.23
C PHE A 11 -19.79 -2.96 -6.02
N THR A 12 -19.62 -3.45 -4.81
CA THR A 12 -18.52 -4.33 -4.43
C THR A 12 -18.90 -5.79 -4.31
N GLY A 13 -20.21 -6.09 -4.20
CA GLY A 13 -20.70 -7.42 -3.90
C GLY A 13 -20.46 -7.87 -2.45
N CYS A 14 -19.93 -7.00 -1.60
CA CYS A 14 -19.54 -7.35 -0.24
C CYS A 14 -20.72 -7.46 0.71
N LEU A 15 -20.62 -8.39 1.65
CA LEU A 15 -21.50 -8.47 2.82
C LEU A 15 -21.19 -7.31 3.78
N ASN A 16 -22.11 -7.02 4.70
CA ASN A 16 -21.92 -5.95 5.71
C ASN A 16 -20.75 -6.25 6.68
N LYS A 17 -20.41 -7.52 6.85
CA LYS A 17 -19.25 -7.93 7.67
C LYS A 17 -18.24 -8.64 6.79
N ILE A 18 -17.02 -8.12 6.79
CA ILE A 18 -15.89 -8.67 6.05
C ILE A 18 -14.90 -9.26 7.05
N GLU A 19 -14.53 -10.53 6.86
CA GLU A 19 -13.53 -11.19 7.69
C GLU A 19 -12.13 -10.69 7.35
N GLN A 20 -11.79 -10.68 6.06
CA GLN A 20 -10.45 -10.33 5.60
C GLN A 20 -10.49 -9.38 4.42
N LYS A 21 -9.60 -8.42 4.44
CA LYS A 21 -9.38 -7.45 3.39
C LYS A 21 -7.94 -7.53 2.91
N HIS A 22 -7.75 -7.58 1.59
CA HIS A 22 -6.44 -7.62 0.95
C HIS A 22 -6.24 -6.35 0.14
N VAL A 23 -5.24 -5.56 0.49
CA VAL A 23 -4.94 -4.28 -0.16
C VAL A 23 -3.58 -4.37 -0.82
N PHE A 24 -3.53 -4.04 -2.12
CA PHE A 24 -2.32 -4.05 -2.91
C PHE A 24 -2.04 -2.62 -3.38
N VAL A 25 -0.88 -2.10 -3.01
CA VAL A 25 -0.43 -0.75 -3.37
C VAL A 25 0.79 -0.90 -4.26
N ILE A 26 0.69 -0.42 -5.48
CA ILE A 26 1.74 -0.55 -6.49
C ILE A 26 2.25 0.83 -6.87
N ASP A 27 3.57 1.01 -6.78
CA ASP A 27 4.29 2.21 -7.21
C ASP A 27 4.99 1.93 -8.55
N PRO A 28 4.37 2.27 -9.69
CA PRO A 28 4.96 1.98 -11.00
C PRO A 28 6.24 2.76 -11.26
N SER A 29 6.45 3.90 -10.60
CA SER A 29 7.67 4.69 -10.75
C SER A 29 8.93 3.96 -10.30
N SER A 30 8.78 2.94 -9.46
CA SER A 30 9.88 2.08 -8.98
C SER A 30 10.18 0.91 -9.94
N ILE A 31 9.35 0.68 -10.95
CA ILE A 31 9.44 -0.49 -11.83
C ILE A 31 10.17 -0.08 -13.11
N HIS A 32 11.41 -0.59 -13.31
CA HIS A 32 12.26 -0.22 -14.43
C HIS A 32 12.68 -1.39 -15.33
N SER A 33 12.24 -2.61 -14.99
CA SER A 33 12.59 -3.79 -15.77
C SER A 33 11.42 -4.76 -15.90
N THR A 34 11.45 -5.56 -16.97
CA THR A 34 10.49 -6.65 -17.18
C THR A 34 10.62 -7.74 -16.11
N GLN A 35 11.83 -7.93 -15.60
CA GLN A 35 12.08 -8.88 -14.51
C GLN A 35 11.35 -8.44 -13.22
N THR A 36 11.43 -7.19 -12.87
CA THR A 36 10.69 -6.63 -11.72
C THR A 36 9.18 -6.74 -11.92
N GLN A 37 8.68 -6.43 -13.11
CA GLN A 37 7.26 -6.60 -13.46
C GLN A 37 6.81 -8.05 -13.24
N SER A 38 7.56 -9.01 -13.78
CA SER A 38 7.25 -10.44 -13.66
C SER A 38 7.29 -10.91 -12.20
N GLU A 39 8.24 -10.44 -11.42
CA GLU A 39 8.36 -10.80 -10.00
C GLU A 39 7.15 -10.29 -9.20
N ILE A 40 6.74 -9.04 -9.42
CA ILE A 40 5.56 -8.46 -8.76
C ILE A 40 4.31 -9.25 -9.14
N LEU A 41 4.11 -9.53 -10.42
CA LEU A 41 2.96 -10.30 -10.90
C LEU A 41 2.93 -11.70 -10.29
N SER A 42 4.08 -12.37 -10.21
CA SER A 42 4.20 -13.69 -9.58
C SER A 42 3.80 -13.66 -8.12
N ARG A 43 4.31 -12.70 -7.35
CA ARG A 43 4.01 -12.55 -5.92
C ARG A 43 2.53 -12.25 -5.68
N ILE A 44 1.94 -11.37 -6.46
CA ILE A 44 0.52 -11.03 -6.32
C ILE A 44 -0.37 -12.20 -6.76
N THR A 45 0.00 -12.92 -7.81
CA THR A 45 -0.72 -14.13 -8.23
C THR A 45 -0.76 -15.18 -7.13
N GLN A 46 0.36 -15.39 -6.43
CA GLN A 46 0.38 -16.28 -5.26
C GLN A 46 -0.55 -15.79 -4.15
N GLN A 47 -0.62 -14.50 -3.91
CA GLN A 47 -1.54 -13.94 -2.92
C GLN A 47 -2.99 -14.02 -3.37
N ALA A 48 -3.28 -13.93 -4.67
CA ALA A 48 -4.63 -14.06 -5.21
C ALA A 48 -5.27 -15.40 -4.82
N HIS A 49 -4.49 -16.48 -4.78
CA HIS A 49 -4.98 -17.81 -4.36
C HIS A 49 -5.35 -17.86 -2.88
N LYS A 50 -4.89 -16.91 -2.07
CA LYS A 50 -5.21 -16.82 -0.64
C LYS A 50 -6.41 -15.92 -0.34
N ILE A 51 -6.95 -15.24 -1.35
CA ILE A 51 -8.17 -14.46 -1.23
C ILE A 51 -9.34 -15.43 -1.23
N LYS A 52 -9.98 -15.57 -0.09
CA LYS A 52 -11.09 -16.50 0.10
C LYS A 52 -12.40 -15.88 -0.36
N ARG A 53 -13.40 -16.74 -0.56
CA ARG A 53 -14.74 -16.29 -0.84
C ARG A 53 -15.22 -15.31 0.23
N GLU A 54 -15.87 -14.23 -0.17
CA GLU A 54 -16.36 -13.11 0.65
C GLU A 54 -15.27 -12.15 1.16
N ASP A 55 -13.99 -12.41 0.91
CA ASP A 55 -12.93 -11.46 1.19
C ASP A 55 -12.99 -10.26 0.24
N LEU A 56 -12.64 -9.10 0.75
CA LEU A 56 -12.51 -7.86 -0.04
C LEU A 56 -11.08 -7.72 -0.56
N ALA A 57 -10.93 -7.40 -1.84
CA ALA A 57 -9.64 -7.03 -2.42
C ALA A 57 -9.69 -5.63 -3.03
N LEU A 58 -8.62 -4.86 -2.84
CA LEU A 58 -8.42 -3.55 -3.42
C LEU A 58 -7.03 -3.46 -4.06
N VAL A 59 -6.97 -2.78 -5.18
CA VAL A 59 -5.70 -2.45 -5.86
C VAL A 59 -5.61 -0.95 -6.05
N TYR A 60 -4.52 -0.37 -5.57
CA TYR A 60 -4.20 1.04 -5.72
C TYR A 60 -2.93 1.22 -6.54
N VAL A 61 -2.91 2.23 -7.40
CA VAL A 61 -1.74 2.66 -8.15
C VAL A 61 -1.31 4.03 -7.64
N ILE A 62 -0.07 4.16 -7.23
CA ILE A 62 0.50 5.45 -6.86
C ILE A 62 0.91 6.18 -8.13
N ASN A 63 0.37 7.35 -8.36
CA ASN A 63 0.85 8.24 -9.40
C ASN A 63 1.46 9.49 -8.76
N GLY A 64 2.44 10.09 -9.43
CA GLY A 64 3.17 11.24 -8.91
C GLY A 64 2.41 12.56 -8.96
N GLN A 65 1.17 12.57 -9.41
CA GLN A 65 0.35 13.78 -9.47
C GLN A 65 -0.36 14.01 -8.14
N SER A 66 -0.73 15.26 -7.86
CA SER A 66 -1.35 15.66 -6.60
C SER A 66 -2.54 14.76 -6.27
N MET A 67 -2.44 14.09 -5.15
CA MET A 67 -3.44 13.12 -4.71
C MET A 67 -4.46 13.84 -3.84
N SER A 68 -5.44 14.45 -4.47
CA SER A 68 -6.59 14.97 -3.72
C SER A 68 -7.50 13.84 -3.24
N GLU A 69 -7.57 12.72 -3.98
CA GLU A 69 -8.30 11.51 -3.60
C GLU A 69 -7.73 10.30 -4.33
N LEU A 70 -7.17 9.36 -3.58
CA LEU A 70 -6.70 8.09 -4.12
C LEU A 70 -7.87 7.14 -4.30
N GLN A 71 -8.18 6.81 -5.56
CA GLN A 71 -9.22 5.84 -5.88
C GLN A 71 -8.60 4.49 -6.26
N PRO A 72 -9.16 3.37 -5.77
CA PRO A 72 -8.68 2.06 -6.18
C PRO A 72 -9.01 1.79 -7.65
N VAL A 73 -8.10 1.12 -8.36
CA VAL A 73 -8.35 0.63 -9.73
C VAL A 73 -9.15 -0.67 -9.71
N PHE A 74 -9.23 -1.32 -8.56
CA PHE A 74 -10.05 -2.50 -8.32
C PHE A 74 -10.56 -2.49 -6.88
N LYS A 75 -11.86 -2.77 -6.70
CA LYS A 75 -12.48 -2.92 -5.39
C LYS A 75 -13.67 -3.87 -5.52
N ALA A 76 -13.53 -5.08 -5.04
CA ALA A 76 -14.60 -6.07 -5.06
C ALA A 76 -14.38 -7.16 -4.02
N CYS A 77 -15.47 -7.76 -3.57
CA CYS A 77 -15.43 -9.00 -2.81
C CYS A 77 -15.42 -10.21 -3.75
N HIS A 78 -14.77 -11.28 -3.29
CA HIS A 78 -14.69 -12.55 -4.03
C HIS A 78 -16.04 -13.28 -3.97
N THR A 79 -16.92 -13.03 -4.92
CA THR A 79 -18.28 -13.58 -4.95
C THR A 79 -18.57 -14.52 -6.11
N ASP A 80 -17.76 -14.47 -7.16
CA ASP A 80 -17.96 -15.28 -8.37
C ASP A 80 -16.65 -15.79 -8.97
N THR A 81 -16.80 -16.63 -10.02
CA THR A 81 -15.66 -17.26 -10.69
C THR A 81 -14.82 -16.31 -11.52
N ASN A 82 -15.33 -15.13 -11.86
CA ASN A 82 -14.60 -14.11 -12.63
C ASN A 82 -13.73 -13.20 -11.76
N PHE A 83 -13.88 -13.27 -10.45
CA PHE A 83 -13.16 -12.39 -9.52
C PHE A 83 -11.65 -12.42 -9.75
N GLU A 84 -11.04 -13.61 -9.74
CA GLU A 84 -9.57 -13.75 -9.86
C GLU A 84 -9.07 -13.18 -11.19
N LYS A 85 -9.78 -13.46 -12.28
CA LYS A 85 -9.43 -12.93 -13.60
C LYS A 85 -9.47 -11.41 -13.65
N LEU A 86 -10.51 -10.80 -13.12
CA LEU A 86 -10.66 -9.34 -13.08
C LEU A 86 -9.65 -8.70 -12.14
N PHE A 87 -9.39 -9.33 -11.01
CA PHE A 87 -8.38 -8.89 -10.06
C PHE A 87 -6.99 -8.88 -10.70
N LEU A 88 -6.56 -10.01 -11.31
CA LEU A 88 -5.25 -10.10 -11.95
C LEU A 88 -5.12 -9.17 -13.16
N LYS A 89 -6.19 -8.91 -13.87
CA LYS A 89 -6.19 -7.93 -14.96
C LYS A 89 -5.92 -6.51 -14.45
N SER A 90 -6.53 -6.12 -13.33
CA SER A 90 -6.25 -4.81 -12.73
C SER A 90 -4.85 -4.70 -12.15
N VAL A 91 -4.30 -5.79 -11.62
CA VAL A 91 -2.89 -5.86 -11.18
C VAL A 91 -1.94 -5.69 -12.36
N GLN A 92 -2.20 -6.36 -13.48
CA GLN A 92 -1.41 -6.19 -14.70
C GLN A 92 -1.44 -4.75 -15.18
N TYR A 93 -2.62 -4.12 -15.19
CA TYR A 93 -2.75 -2.70 -15.51
C TYR A 93 -1.87 -1.84 -14.61
N ALA A 94 -1.91 -2.07 -13.30
CA ALA A 94 -1.14 -1.32 -12.31
C ALA A 94 0.38 -1.47 -12.50
N VAL A 95 0.84 -2.70 -12.77
CA VAL A 95 2.27 -3.02 -12.95
C VAL A 95 2.82 -2.44 -14.25
N TYR A 96 2.01 -2.42 -15.30
CA TYR A 96 2.39 -1.88 -16.61
C TYR A 96 1.97 -0.43 -16.81
N ALA A 97 1.39 0.22 -15.79
CA ALA A 97 1.03 1.62 -15.87
C ALA A 97 2.28 2.45 -16.17
N GLN A 98 2.24 3.16 -17.29
CA GLN A 98 3.31 4.10 -17.61
C GLN A 98 3.11 5.35 -16.79
N THR A 99 3.94 5.54 -15.79
CA THR A 99 4.05 6.84 -15.15
C THR A 99 4.84 7.74 -16.07
N GLN A 100 4.25 8.85 -16.48
CA GLN A 100 5.01 9.94 -17.04
C GLN A 100 6.16 10.24 -16.05
N HIS A 101 7.36 10.46 -16.53
CA HIS A 101 8.65 10.64 -15.85
C HIS A 101 8.60 11.43 -14.54
N SER A 102 7.74 11.07 -13.62
CA SER A 102 7.63 11.67 -12.31
C SER A 102 8.58 10.96 -11.36
N THR A 103 9.48 11.72 -10.73
CA THR A 103 10.31 11.24 -9.63
C THR A 103 9.55 11.28 -8.29
N ALA A 104 8.32 11.80 -8.28
CA ALA A 104 7.52 11.90 -7.08
C ALA A 104 7.03 10.52 -6.65
N ILE A 105 7.21 10.22 -5.37
CA ILE A 105 6.75 8.99 -4.72
C ILE A 105 6.02 9.41 -3.43
N PRO A 106 4.73 9.82 -3.54
CA PRO A 106 3.96 10.26 -2.38
C PRO A 106 3.36 9.07 -1.61
N LEU A 107 4.23 8.16 -1.18
CA LEU A 107 3.80 6.92 -0.54
C LEU A 107 3.12 7.15 0.81
N ALA A 108 3.66 8.06 1.63
CA ALA A 108 3.09 8.39 2.93
C ALA A 108 1.68 8.98 2.77
N GLU A 109 1.48 9.88 1.81
CA GLU A 109 0.19 10.46 1.49
C GLU A 109 -0.81 9.39 1.05
N ALA A 110 -0.39 8.49 0.17
CA ALA A 110 -1.23 7.40 -0.32
C ALA A 110 -1.69 6.48 0.81
N LEU A 111 -0.78 6.11 1.70
CA LEU A 111 -1.09 5.23 2.82
C LEU A 111 -2.02 5.89 3.85
N LEU A 112 -1.88 7.20 4.06
CA LEU A 112 -2.82 7.96 4.89
C LEU A 112 -4.23 7.97 4.29
N ASP A 113 -4.35 8.21 2.99
CA ASP A 113 -5.64 8.20 2.30
C ASP A 113 -6.29 6.81 2.34
N ILE A 114 -5.51 5.76 2.14
CA ILE A 114 -5.99 4.38 2.24
C ILE A 114 -6.50 4.09 3.65
N GLU A 115 -5.78 4.50 4.67
CA GLU A 115 -6.20 4.31 6.07
C GLU A 115 -7.49 5.07 6.38
N LEU A 116 -7.59 6.33 5.99
CA LEU A 116 -8.77 7.15 6.24
C LEU A 116 -10.01 6.64 5.50
N SER A 117 -9.86 6.06 4.32
CA SER A 117 -10.97 5.50 3.55
C SER A 117 -11.55 4.21 4.14
N GLN A 118 -10.86 3.61 5.12
CA GLN A 118 -11.27 2.34 5.72
C GLN A 118 -12.37 2.46 6.76
N HIS A 119 -12.71 3.66 7.21
CA HIS A 119 -13.70 3.85 8.27
C HIS A 119 -15.12 3.39 7.90
N GLN A 120 -15.40 3.17 6.62
CA GLN A 120 -16.71 2.73 6.15
C GLN A 120 -16.90 1.21 6.21
N ILE A 121 -15.84 0.43 6.10
CA ILE A 121 -15.87 -1.03 6.13
C ILE A 121 -14.67 -1.51 6.94
N GLN A 122 -14.92 -1.95 8.18
CA GLN A 122 -13.85 -2.50 9.04
C GLN A 122 -13.88 -4.02 8.98
N PRO A 123 -12.92 -4.66 8.32
CA PRO A 123 -12.75 -6.10 8.38
C PRO A 123 -12.14 -6.51 9.72
N LYS A 124 -12.20 -7.79 10.07
CA LYS A 124 -11.50 -8.30 11.24
C LYS A 124 -9.99 -8.24 11.08
N GLN A 125 -9.50 -8.49 9.86
CA GLN A 125 -8.08 -8.43 9.53
C GLN A 125 -7.87 -7.80 8.16
N THR A 126 -6.78 -7.05 8.04
CA THR A 126 -6.30 -6.47 6.78
C THR A 126 -4.88 -6.95 6.50
N ARG A 127 -4.65 -7.34 5.25
CA ARG A 127 -3.33 -7.62 4.71
C ARG A 127 -2.97 -6.53 3.70
N LEU A 128 -1.93 -5.76 3.99
CA LEU A 128 -1.50 -4.63 3.17
C LEU A 128 -0.16 -4.95 2.50
N PHE A 129 -0.17 -5.06 1.18
CA PHE A 129 1.00 -5.36 0.36
C PHE A 129 1.42 -4.10 -0.38
N ILE A 130 2.66 -3.67 -0.20
CA ILE A 130 3.19 -2.45 -0.82
C ILE A 130 4.40 -2.79 -1.68
N PHE A 131 4.33 -2.43 -2.95
CA PHE A 131 5.38 -2.65 -3.95
C PHE A 131 5.96 -1.31 -4.38
N SER A 132 7.12 -0.94 -3.84
CA SER A 132 7.79 0.34 -4.09
C SER A 132 9.27 0.23 -3.72
N ASN A 133 10.08 1.19 -4.15
CA ASN A 133 11.42 1.36 -3.60
C ASN A 133 11.42 2.05 -2.22
N PHE A 134 10.25 2.52 -1.76
CA PHE A 134 10.03 3.19 -0.48
C PHE A 134 10.84 4.48 -0.26
N LEU A 135 11.34 5.08 -1.32
CA LEU A 135 12.03 6.36 -1.27
C LEU A 135 11.03 7.51 -1.39
N GLN A 136 10.36 7.80 -0.30
CA GLN A 136 9.39 8.89 -0.19
C GLN A 136 9.94 10.18 -0.80
N ASN A 137 9.20 10.76 -1.72
CA ASN A 137 9.54 12.03 -2.36
C ASN A 137 8.27 12.81 -2.73
N SER A 138 7.93 13.79 -1.92
CA SER A 138 6.82 14.70 -2.15
C SER A 138 7.15 16.10 -1.62
N GLN A 139 6.24 17.05 -1.81
CA GLN A 139 6.37 18.38 -1.24
C GLN A 139 6.35 18.37 0.30
N ASN A 140 5.70 17.38 0.90
CA ASN A 140 5.58 17.28 2.35
C ASN A 140 6.80 16.61 2.99
N LEU A 141 7.43 15.68 2.29
CA LEU A 141 8.57 14.91 2.79
C LEU A 141 9.37 14.33 1.64
N SER A 142 10.67 14.57 1.64
CA SER A 142 11.62 13.95 0.71
C SER A 142 12.78 13.36 1.49
N PHE A 143 13.01 12.05 1.37
CA PHE A 143 14.15 11.42 2.03
C PHE A 143 15.49 11.90 1.47
N ALA A 144 15.55 12.17 0.16
CA ALA A 144 16.77 12.67 -0.48
C ALA A 144 17.20 14.05 0.04
N GLU A 145 16.25 14.86 0.52
CA GLU A 145 16.50 16.19 1.07
C GLU A 145 16.66 16.18 2.60
N SER A 146 16.47 15.04 3.25
CA SER A 146 16.60 14.89 4.69
C SER A 146 18.05 14.58 5.07
N THR A 147 18.57 15.25 6.09
CA THR A 147 19.96 15.04 6.56
C THR A 147 20.13 13.69 7.25
N ASP A 148 19.12 13.26 8.00
CA ASP A 148 19.10 11.99 8.74
C ASP A 148 17.67 11.54 9.02
N LEU A 149 17.53 10.40 9.67
CA LEU A 149 16.23 9.83 10.03
C LEU A 149 15.41 10.77 10.93
N LYS A 150 16.06 11.39 11.92
CA LYS A 150 15.39 12.30 12.85
C LYS A 150 14.81 13.51 12.11
N ALA A 151 15.57 14.07 11.16
CA ALA A 151 15.10 15.17 10.33
C ALA A 151 13.90 14.78 9.47
N ALA A 152 13.92 13.60 8.88
CA ALA A 152 12.80 13.08 8.08
C ALA A 152 11.53 12.90 8.93
N ILE A 153 11.65 12.32 10.11
CA ILE A 153 10.54 12.16 11.05
C ILE A 153 9.99 13.52 11.49
N ASN A 154 10.87 14.46 11.83
CA ASN A 154 10.46 15.81 12.23
C ASN A 154 9.76 16.56 11.08
N GLN A 155 10.27 16.47 9.87
CA GLN A 155 9.63 17.07 8.70
C GLN A 155 8.24 16.50 8.47
N PHE A 156 8.07 15.19 8.58
CA PHE A 156 6.76 14.55 8.49
C PHE A 156 5.79 15.09 9.56
N LYS A 157 6.23 15.17 10.81
CA LYS A 157 5.41 15.68 11.92
C LYS A 157 5.00 17.15 11.75
N LEU A 158 5.85 17.97 11.14
CA LEU A 158 5.61 19.39 10.90
C LEU A 158 4.81 19.64 9.61
N SER A 159 4.70 18.66 8.75
CA SER A 159 3.92 18.76 7.52
C SER A 159 2.42 18.76 7.82
N ARG A 160 1.60 19.12 6.81
CA ARG A 160 0.13 18.98 6.90
C ARG A 160 -0.29 17.55 7.24
N LEU A 161 0.49 16.56 6.79
CA LEU A 161 0.27 15.15 7.08
C LEU A 161 0.51 14.84 8.56
N GLY A 162 1.54 15.42 9.15
CA GLY A 162 1.90 15.21 10.55
C GLY A 162 0.97 15.91 11.55
N GLY A 163 0.20 16.90 11.11
CA GLY A 163 -0.90 17.46 11.88
C GLY A 163 -2.07 16.48 12.04
N VAL A 164 -2.12 15.49 11.18
CA VAL A 164 -2.94 14.28 11.36
C VAL A 164 -2.05 13.24 12.04
N GLN A 165 -2.50 12.65 13.12
CA GLN A 165 -1.76 11.59 13.81
C GLN A 165 -1.34 10.51 12.80
N ARG A 166 -0.18 9.88 13.03
CA ARG A 166 0.21 8.70 12.25
C ARG A 166 -0.96 7.74 12.13
N PRO A 167 -1.18 7.16 10.95
CA PRO A 167 -2.29 6.24 10.77
C PRO A 167 -2.15 5.06 11.73
N THR A 168 -3.27 4.62 12.27
CA THR A 168 -3.33 3.43 13.11
C THR A 168 -3.75 2.26 12.22
N PHE A 169 -2.82 1.41 11.85
CA PHE A 169 -3.09 0.22 11.04
C PHE A 169 -3.65 -0.90 11.93
N ILE A 170 -4.87 -0.71 12.45
CA ILE A 170 -5.52 -1.66 13.36
C ILE A 170 -5.75 -2.98 12.62
N ASN A 171 -5.39 -4.10 13.27
CA ASN A 171 -5.58 -5.45 12.75
C ASN A 171 -5.01 -5.64 11.34
N THR A 172 -3.93 -4.91 11.02
CA THR A 172 -3.30 -4.92 9.71
C THR A 172 -1.90 -5.52 9.80
N THR A 173 -1.63 -6.53 8.98
CA THR A 173 -0.26 -6.98 8.70
C THR A 173 0.22 -6.29 7.43
N VAL A 174 1.36 -5.64 7.51
CA VAL A 174 1.97 -4.89 6.42
C VAL A 174 3.13 -5.68 5.83
N TYR A 175 3.11 -5.86 4.52
CA TYR A 175 4.14 -6.58 3.75
C TYR A 175 4.84 -5.59 2.83
N LEU A 176 6.10 -5.28 3.16
CA LEU A 176 6.95 -4.37 2.38
C LEU A 176 7.68 -5.16 1.30
N HIS A 177 7.21 -5.06 0.07
CA HIS A 177 7.90 -5.62 -1.10
C HIS A 177 8.78 -4.54 -1.71
N ILE A 178 10.04 -4.49 -1.26
CA ILE A 178 10.96 -3.43 -1.59
C ILE A 178 11.60 -3.69 -2.95
N ILE A 179 11.35 -2.77 -3.89
CA ILE A 179 11.97 -2.78 -5.21
C ILE A 179 13.33 -2.07 -5.07
N PRO A 180 14.46 -2.73 -5.42
CA PRO A 180 15.77 -2.11 -5.31
C PRO A 180 15.87 -0.86 -6.17
N PRO A 181 16.22 0.32 -5.60
CA PRO A 181 16.47 1.51 -6.41
C PRO A 181 17.81 1.42 -7.14
N ALA A 182 17.95 2.17 -8.22
CA ALA A 182 19.19 2.19 -9.02
C ALA A 182 20.39 2.70 -8.23
N GLN A 183 20.17 3.67 -7.33
CA GLN A 183 21.20 4.26 -6.49
C GLN A 183 20.66 4.43 -5.07
N LEU A 184 21.46 3.99 -4.10
CA LEU A 184 21.10 4.07 -2.69
C LEU A 184 22.35 4.32 -1.87
N THR A 185 22.45 5.50 -1.26
CA THR A 185 23.51 5.80 -0.30
C THR A 185 23.19 5.15 1.05
N GLU A 186 24.20 4.93 1.87
CA GLU A 186 24.01 4.40 3.22
C GLU A 186 23.08 5.27 4.06
N ASN A 187 23.23 6.61 3.97
CA ASN A 187 22.38 7.54 4.68
C ASN A 187 20.92 7.43 4.23
N LEU A 188 20.67 7.36 2.92
CA LEU A 188 19.33 7.23 2.37
C LEU A 188 18.70 5.89 2.74
N LEU A 189 19.48 4.82 2.76
CA LEU A 189 19.05 3.50 3.24
C LEU A 189 18.59 3.57 4.70
N ASN A 190 19.37 4.21 5.57
CA ASN A 190 19.04 4.33 6.99
C ASN A 190 17.77 5.16 7.20
N ILE A 191 17.60 6.25 6.45
CA ILE A 191 16.38 7.07 6.50
C ILE A 191 15.17 6.25 6.06
N ARG A 192 15.25 5.58 4.91
CA ARG A 192 14.16 4.75 4.38
C ARG A 192 13.74 3.68 5.38
N ASP A 193 14.66 2.86 5.80
CA ASP A 193 14.35 1.71 6.66
C ASP A 193 13.85 2.17 8.02
N GLY A 194 14.50 3.15 8.63
CA GLY A 194 14.09 3.68 9.93
C GLY A 194 12.75 4.40 9.90
N PHE A 195 12.49 5.19 8.84
CA PHE A 195 11.23 5.92 8.72
C PHE A 195 10.01 4.99 8.64
N TRP A 196 10.06 3.96 7.78
CA TRP A 196 8.90 3.08 7.60
C TRP A 196 8.67 2.17 8.81
N ILE A 197 9.72 1.76 9.52
CA ILE A 197 9.58 1.08 10.81
C ILE A 197 8.86 1.99 11.81
N TRP A 198 9.26 3.26 11.88
CA TRP A 198 8.60 4.24 12.74
C TRP A 198 7.16 4.54 12.29
N PHE A 199 6.92 4.64 10.98
CA PHE A 199 5.60 4.96 10.41
C PHE A 199 4.56 3.88 10.72
N PHE A 200 4.89 2.61 10.52
CA PHE A 200 3.99 1.49 10.76
C PHE A 200 4.02 1.00 12.21
N GLY A 201 5.09 1.22 12.92
CA GLY A 201 5.25 0.84 14.31
C GLY A 201 5.79 1.99 15.15
N ASP A 202 6.02 1.72 16.41
CA ASP A 202 6.76 2.61 17.29
C ASP A 202 8.12 1.98 17.57
N MET A 203 9.19 2.76 17.41
CA MET A 203 10.54 2.33 17.76
C MET A 203 10.70 2.01 19.25
N ARG A 204 9.73 2.41 20.08
CA ARG A 204 9.65 2.09 21.50
C ARG A 204 8.89 0.79 21.80
N GLY A 205 8.41 0.10 20.76
CA GLY A 205 7.69 -1.16 20.90
C GLY A 205 6.16 -1.06 20.85
N ASP A 206 5.59 0.13 20.76
CA ASP A 206 4.17 0.29 20.47
C ASP A 206 3.90 -0.05 19.01
N ARG A 207 3.25 -1.16 18.78
CA ARG A 207 2.91 -1.59 17.41
C ARG A 207 1.63 -0.92 16.97
N ARG A 208 1.71 -0.07 15.95
CA ARG A 208 0.53 0.46 15.27
C ARG A 208 -0.04 -0.54 14.29
N ALA A 209 0.81 -1.19 13.49
CA ALA A 209 0.43 -2.36 12.72
C ALA A 209 0.49 -3.63 13.58
N TYR A 210 -0.39 -4.59 13.31
CA TYR A 210 -0.38 -5.90 13.97
C TYR A 210 0.90 -6.67 13.66
N GLY A 211 1.42 -6.57 12.43
CA GLY A 211 2.66 -7.15 11.98
C GLY A 211 3.29 -6.34 10.87
N LEU A 212 4.61 -6.39 10.76
CA LEU A 212 5.38 -5.76 9.70
C LEU A 212 6.40 -6.77 9.18
N GLU A 213 6.29 -7.14 7.91
CA GLU A 213 7.20 -8.09 7.26
C GLU A 213 7.87 -7.43 6.07
N ARG A 214 9.14 -7.72 5.88
CA ARG A 214 9.95 -7.22 4.76
C ARG A 214 10.26 -8.35 3.79
N HIS A 215 9.97 -8.12 2.51
CA HIS A 215 10.17 -9.06 1.41
C HIS A 215 10.80 -8.32 0.22
N ASP A 216 12.12 -8.14 0.24
CA ASP A 216 12.82 -7.44 -0.83
C ASP A 216 12.69 -8.21 -2.16
N LEU A 217 12.51 -7.47 -3.26
CA LEU A 217 12.62 -8.04 -4.58
C LEU A 217 14.10 -8.24 -4.93
N PRO A 218 14.42 -9.22 -5.80
CA PRO A 218 15.79 -9.39 -6.28
C PRO A 218 16.31 -8.12 -6.93
N GLY A 219 17.56 -7.78 -6.70
CA GLY A 219 18.28 -6.73 -7.44
C GLY A 219 18.48 -7.15 -8.88
N SER A 220 18.24 -6.22 -9.80
CA SER A 220 18.60 -6.40 -11.19
C SER A 220 20.08 -6.12 -11.41
#